data_60be63cc98b816c747309634984014d9
#
_entry.id   60be63cc98b816c747309634984014d9
#
_cell.length_a   1.000
_cell.length_b   1.000
_cell.length_c   1.000
_cell.angle_alpha   90.00
_cell.angle_beta   90.00
_cell.angle_gamma   90.00
#
_symmetry.space_group_name_H-M   'P 1'
#
loop_
_entity.id
_entity.type
_entity.pdbx_description
1 polymer ?
#
loop_
_entity_poly.entity_id
_entity_poly.type
_entity_poly.pdbx_seq_one_letter_code
_entity_poly.pdbx_strand_id
1 'polypeptide(L)'
;MLGGFPEPKTFGYRAYKFLSKNNYDIIIDNQSISHGMLKIQKNNPFIEIIHHPITFDFKFELAATEKIKHKISRYRWYSFLKMQKKVAPKIKNIITPSHSSKKGIIDEFNCFENAITVINNGLDADEFSPIESITPNPFRLITTASADVPLKGLDYSLKALKLLKKEFPKIHLVVIGKMKEGGHTERLIERLNISDSVFFKSNLSKNDIKELYASSSVAIVSSLYEGFGYPVIEAMSC
;
A
#
# COMPACT_ATOMS: atom_id res chain seq x y z
N MET A 1 23.51 14.22 -0.70
CA MET A 1 22.93 14.69 -1.97
C MET A 1 21.93 15.81 -1.67
N LEU A 2 22.06 16.96 -2.33
CA LEU A 2 21.19 18.11 -2.16
C LEU A 2 19.91 18.05 -3.04
N GLY A 3 19.81 17.10 -3.96
CA GLY A 3 18.67 16.92 -4.86
C GLY A 3 17.50 16.14 -4.25
N GLY A 4 16.32 16.19 -4.90
CA GLY A 4 15.21 15.30 -4.62
C GLY A 4 15.49 13.87 -5.11
N PHE A 5 14.48 12.99 -5.04
CA PHE A 5 14.58 11.62 -5.53
C PHE A 5 14.42 11.60 -7.08
N PRO A 6 15.49 11.37 -7.85
CA PRO A 6 15.48 11.53 -9.31
C PRO A 6 15.01 10.30 -10.08
N GLU A 7 14.91 9.15 -9.41
CA GLU A 7 14.70 7.85 -10.06
C GLU A 7 13.46 7.82 -10.98
N PRO A 8 12.24 8.26 -10.57
CA PRO A 8 11.09 8.24 -11.47
C PRO A 8 11.27 9.06 -12.75
N LYS A 9 12.02 10.17 -12.66
CA LYS A 9 12.35 11.00 -13.84
C LYS A 9 13.33 10.31 -14.76
N THR A 10 14.40 9.74 -14.20
CA THR A 10 15.46 9.06 -14.96
C THR A 10 14.96 7.76 -15.57
N PHE A 11 14.12 7.02 -14.86
CA PHE A 11 13.44 5.84 -15.39
C PHE A 11 12.65 6.18 -16.65
N GLY A 12 11.74 7.14 -16.57
CA GLY A 12 10.89 7.48 -17.71
C GLY A 12 11.67 7.97 -18.94
N TYR A 13 12.78 8.70 -18.73
CA TYR A 13 13.65 9.10 -19.83
C TYR A 13 14.33 7.89 -20.48
N ARG A 14 14.86 6.95 -19.69
CA ARG A 14 15.50 5.73 -20.19
C ARG A 14 14.50 4.80 -20.87
N ALA A 15 13.31 4.62 -20.28
CA ALA A 15 12.23 3.84 -20.85
C ALA A 15 11.84 4.40 -22.22
N TYR A 16 11.59 5.72 -22.34
CA TYR A 16 11.33 6.36 -23.63
C TYR A 16 12.45 6.08 -24.64
N LYS A 17 13.72 6.26 -24.26
CA LYS A 17 14.89 6.06 -25.13
C LYS A 17 15.02 4.61 -25.61
N PHE A 18 14.64 3.65 -24.78
CA PHE A 18 14.65 2.23 -25.12
C PHE A 18 13.46 1.85 -26.01
N LEU A 19 12.26 2.20 -25.60
CA LEU A 19 11.03 1.81 -26.27
C LEU A 19 10.82 2.51 -27.62
N SER A 20 11.35 3.73 -27.80
CA SER A 20 11.25 4.47 -29.07
C SER A 20 12.05 3.85 -30.23
N LYS A 21 12.83 2.82 -29.99
CA LYS A 21 13.64 2.13 -31.02
C LYS A 21 12.88 0.98 -31.72
N ASN A 22 11.77 0.57 -31.18
CA ASN A 22 10.96 -0.55 -31.68
C ASN A 22 9.49 -0.16 -31.75
N ASN A 23 8.72 -0.89 -32.54
CA ASN A 23 7.28 -0.79 -32.57
C ASN A 23 6.67 -1.81 -31.61
N TYR A 24 5.63 -1.41 -30.91
CA TYR A 24 4.87 -2.23 -29.97
C TYR A 24 3.38 -2.05 -30.26
N ASP A 25 2.61 -3.13 -30.17
CA ASP A 25 1.15 -3.07 -30.31
C ASP A 25 0.52 -2.24 -29.19
N ILE A 26 1.06 -2.37 -27.97
CA ILE A 26 0.68 -1.60 -26.79
C ILE A 26 1.83 -1.51 -25.79
N ILE A 27 1.92 -0.39 -25.10
CA ILE A 27 2.86 -0.19 -24.00
C ILE A 27 2.06 0.08 -22.73
N ILE A 28 2.34 -0.69 -21.69
CA ILE A 28 1.72 -0.55 -20.36
C ILE A 28 2.81 -0.12 -19.38
N ASP A 29 2.63 1.03 -18.75
CA ASP A 29 3.47 1.50 -17.63
C ASP A 29 2.81 1.21 -16.31
N ASN A 30 3.62 0.79 -15.33
CA ASN A 30 3.16 0.47 -13.99
C ASN A 30 3.57 1.57 -13.00
N GLN A 31 2.77 2.63 -12.95
CA GLN A 31 2.83 3.71 -11.95
C GLN A 31 4.09 4.59 -11.95
N SER A 32 4.83 4.70 -13.07
CA SER A 32 5.96 5.63 -13.10
C SER A 32 5.53 7.09 -13.25
N ILE A 33 4.47 7.34 -13.98
CA ILE A 33 3.82 8.65 -14.21
C ILE A 33 4.87 9.73 -14.51
N SER A 34 5.70 9.49 -15.52
CA SER A 34 6.83 10.37 -15.82
C SER A 34 6.68 11.08 -17.17
N HIS A 35 7.48 12.14 -17.38
CA HIS A 35 7.49 12.85 -18.67
C HIS A 35 7.84 11.97 -19.87
N GLY A 36 8.57 10.87 -19.66
CA GLY A 36 8.88 9.89 -20.71
C GLY A 36 7.61 9.22 -21.24
N MET A 37 6.64 8.93 -20.36
CA MET A 37 5.38 8.29 -20.72
C MET A 37 4.53 9.18 -21.65
N LEU A 38 4.55 10.50 -21.45
CA LEU A 38 3.90 11.45 -22.36
C LEU A 38 4.50 11.44 -23.77
N LYS A 39 5.80 11.14 -23.89
CA LYS A 39 6.44 11.01 -25.20
C LYS A 39 6.09 9.68 -25.86
N ILE A 40 6.03 8.59 -25.06
CA ILE A 40 5.65 7.26 -25.53
C ILE A 40 4.22 7.28 -26.06
N GLN A 41 3.25 7.81 -25.32
CA GLN A 41 1.84 7.83 -25.72
C GLN A 41 1.55 8.66 -26.98
N LYS A 42 2.49 9.52 -27.43
CA LYS A 42 2.32 10.26 -28.69
C LYS A 42 2.42 9.36 -29.92
N ASN A 43 3.25 8.33 -29.84
CA ASN A 43 3.62 7.51 -30.98
C ASN A 43 3.18 6.04 -30.84
N ASN A 44 2.67 5.64 -29.67
CA ASN A 44 2.27 4.25 -29.40
C ASN A 44 0.93 4.22 -28.64
N PRO A 45 0.11 3.19 -28.83
CA PRO A 45 -0.95 2.86 -27.89
C PRO A 45 -0.36 2.71 -26.48
N PHE A 46 -0.91 3.43 -25.50
CA PHE A 46 -0.31 3.54 -24.18
C PHE A 46 -1.37 3.48 -23.07
N ILE A 47 -1.11 2.70 -22.03
CA ILE A 47 -1.91 2.61 -20.81
C ILE A 47 -1.00 2.88 -19.62
N GLU A 48 -1.44 3.70 -18.69
CA GLU A 48 -0.83 3.91 -17.38
C GLU A 48 -1.66 3.18 -16.33
N ILE A 49 -1.03 2.27 -15.56
CA ILE A 49 -1.68 1.69 -14.39
C ILE A 49 -1.31 2.55 -13.17
N ILE A 50 -2.31 3.09 -12.48
CA ILE A 50 -2.11 3.83 -11.22
C ILE A 50 -2.85 3.08 -10.12
N HIS A 51 -2.10 2.38 -9.27
CA HIS A 51 -2.69 1.60 -8.17
C HIS A 51 -3.31 2.49 -7.10
N HIS A 52 -2.62 3.56 -6.76
CA HIS A 52 -3.12 4.64 -5.89
C HIS A 52 -2.23 5.88 -6.01
N PRO A 53 -2.74 7.07 -5.68
CA PRO A 53 -1.89 8.26 -5.61
C PRO A 53 -0.94 8.21 -4.42
N ILE A 54 0.37 8.16 -4.68
CA ILE A 54 1.42 8.15 -3.63
C ILE A 54 1.40 9.46 -2.78
N THR A 55 0.62 10.43 -3.18
CA THR A 55 0.38 11.64 -2.38
C THR A 55 -0.23 11.34 -1.02
N PHE A 56 -1.02 10.26 -0.89
CA PHE A 56 -1.56 9.82 0.40
C PHE A 56 -0.43 9.35 1.32
N ASP A 57 0.50 8.52 0.82
CA ASP A 57 1.67 8.07 1.58
C ASP A 57 2.45 9.28 2.12
N PHE A 58 2.73 10.25 1.24
CA PHE A 58 3.42 11.47 1.62
C PHE A 58 2.67 12.26 2.71
N LYS A 59 1.36 12.44 2.58
CA LYS A 59 0.55 13.19 3.55
C LYS A 59 0.59 12.52 4.93
N PHE A 60 0.36 11.20 4.99
CA PHE A 60 0.34 10.47 6.25
C PHE A 60 1.73 10.37 6.89
N GLU A 61 2.78 10.12 6.10
CA GLU A 61 4.15 10.12 6.62
C GLU A 61 4.57 11.49 7.14
N LEU A 62 4.19 12.57 6.45
CA LEU A 62 4.51 13.93 6.89
C LEU A 62 3.79 14.30 8.18
N ALA A 63 2.51 13.91 8.30
CA ALA A 63 1.70 14.14 9.50
C ALA A 63 2.25 13.39 10.72
N ALA A 64 2.72 12.16 10.52
CA ALA A 64 3.32 11.34 11.58
C ALA A 64 4.78 11.74 11.92
N THR A 65 5.39 12.63 11.14
CA THR A 65 6.80 13.03 11.35
C THR A 65 6.86 14.28 12.23
N GLU A 66 7.44 14.17 13.43
CA GLU A 66 7.57 15.32 14.36
C GLU A 66 8.80 16.18 14.05
N LYS A 67 9.98 15.56 13.84
CA LYS A 67 11.25 16.29 13.71
C LYS A 67 11.37 17.00 12.36
N ILE A 68 11.68 18.28 12.37
CA ILE A 68 11.82 19.14 11.18
C ILE A 68 12.81 18.55 10.16
N LYS A 69 13.95 18.08 10.60
CA LYS A 69 14.96 17.47 9.70
C LYS A 69 14.41 16.23 8.96
N HIS A 70 13.53 15.44 9.60
CA HIS A 70 12.88 14.31 8.96
C HIS A 70 11.78 14.77 7.99
N LYS A 71 11.03 15.84 8.31
CA LYS A 71 10.08 16.46 7.37
C LYS A 71 10.78 16.91 6.08
N ILE A 72 11.92 17.59 6.19
CA ILE A 72 12.74 18.00 5.03
C ILE A 72 13.16 16.77 4.20
N SER A 73 13.58 15.69 4.86
CA SER A 73 13.92 14.44 4.18
C SER A 73 12.72 13.86 3.41
N ARG A 74 11.50 13.90 3.99
CA ARG A 74 10.28 13.46 3.29
C ARG A 74 9.96 14.33 2.07
N TYR A 75 10.01 15.65 2.19
CA TYR A 75 9.84 16.55 1.05
C TYR A 75 10.83 16.27 -0.08
N ARG A 76 12.07 15.94 0.25
CA ARG A 76 13.09 15.59 -0.75
C ARG A 76 12.80 14.24 -1.41
N TRP A 77 12.46 13.23 -0.60
CA TRP A 77 12.11 11.90 -1.10
C TRP A 77 10.93 11.98 -2.07
N TYR A 78 9.83 12.62 -1.67
CA TYR A 78 8.61 12.74 -2.45
C TYR A 78 8.62 13.88 -3.49
N SER A 79 9.79 14.47 -3.80
CA SER A 79 9.90 15.58 -4.76
C SER A 79 9.42 15.25 -6.17
N PHE A 80 9.40 13.96 -6.55
CA PHE A 80 8.88 13.47 -7.83
C PHE A 80 7.36 13.65 -7.96
N LEU A 81 6.61 13.77 -6.89
CA LEU A 81 5.17 14.04 -6.92
C LEU A 81 4.82 15.31 -7.68
N LYS A 82 5.69 16.32 -7.67
CA LYS A 82 5.52 17.54 -8.48
C LYS A 82 5.48 17.22 -9.99
N MET A 83 6.25 16.22 -10.42
CA MET A 83 6.23 15.73 -11.80
C MET A 83 4.95 14.94 -12.06
N GLN A 84 4.59 14.00 -11.19
CA GLN A 84 3.41 13.17 -11.35
C GLN A 84 2.13 14.01 -11.45
N LYS A 85 1.96 15.04 -10.62
CA LYS A 85 0.85 16.00 -10.69
C LYS A 85 0.78 16.78 -12.01
N LYS A 86 1.90 16.95 -12.72
CA LYS A 86 1.94 17.61 -14.05
C LYS A 86 1.73 16.65 -15.21
N VAL A 87 2.06 15.38 -15.01
CA VAL A 87 2.04 14.34 -16.04
C VAL A 87 0.70 13.62 -16.07
N ALA A 88 0.21 13.16 -14.92
CA ALA A 88 -1.00 12.34 -14.82
C ALA A 88 -2.23 12.94 -15.57
N PRO A 89 -2.54 14.25 -15.46
CA PRO A 89 -3.69 14.83 -16.16
C PRO A 89 -3.59 14.78 -17.70
N LYS A 90 -2.41 14.50 -18.23
CA LYS A 90 -2.14 14.44 -19.68
C LYS A 90 -2.11 13.01 -20.22
N ILE A 91 -2.27 12.04 -19.37
CA ILE A 91 -2.36 10.64 -19.78
C ILE A 91 -3.79 10.36 -20.22
N LYS A 92 -3.92 9.72 -21.40
CA LYS A 92 -5.22 9.50 -22.04
C LYS A 92 -5.96 8.28 -21.52
N ASN A 93 -5.23 7.23 -21.16
CA ASN A 93 -5.80 5.96 -20.71
C ASN A 93 -5.14 5.55 -19.40
N ILE A 94 -5.90 5.57 -18.33
CA ILE A 94 -5.47 5.18 -16.99
C ILE A 94 -6.33 4.00 -16.54
N ILE A 95 -5.69 2.95 -16.02
CA ILE A 95 -6.33 1.85 -15.33
C ILE A 95 -6.03 1.97 -13.85
N THR A 96 -7.03 1.72 -13.01
CA THR A 96 -6.89 1.73 -11.56
C THR A 96 -7.71 0.60 -10.91
N PRO A 97 -7.28 0.03 -9.77
CA PRO A 97 -7.91 -1.18 -9.23
C PRO A 97 -9.22 -0.93 -8.47
N SER A 98 -9.62 0.30 -8.18
CA SER A 98 -10.83 0.55 -7.42
C SER A 98 -11.45 1.92 -7.67
N HIS A 99 -12.73 2.07 -7.33
CA HIS A 99 -13.40 3.38 -7.34
C HIS A 99 -12.80 4.36 -6.33
N SER A 100 -12.28 3.87 -5.19
CA SER A 100 -11.56 4.70 -4.22
C SER A 100 -10.27 5.26 -4.83
N SER A 101 -9.49 4.42 -5.51
CA SER A 101 -8.29 4.89 -6.24
C SER A 101 -8.64 5.84 -7.38
N LYS A 102 -9.71 5.57 -8.17
CA LYS A 102 -10.20 6.49 -9.21
C LYS A 102 -10.49 7.87 -8.63
N LYS A 103 -11.26 7.92 -7.53
CA LYS A 103 -11.56 9.17 -6.84
C LYS A 103 -10.28 9.86 -6.36
N GLY A 104 -9.37 9.13 -5.73
CA GLY A 104 -8.08 9.67 -5.28
C GLY A 104 -7.24 10.25 -6.44
N ILE A 105 -7.20 9.58 -7.59
CA ILE A 105 -6.46 10.04 -8.78
C ILE A 105 -7.07 11.36 -9.32
N ILE A 106 -8.39 11.46 -9.36
CA ILE A 106 -9.07 12.69 -9.76
C ILE A 106 -8.72 13.83 -8.80
N ASP A 107 -8.89 13.60 -7.49
CA ASP A 107 -8.72 14.62 -6.45
C ASP A 107 -7.25 15.06 -6.30
N GLU A 108 -6.29 14.14 -6.39
CA GLU A 108 -4.88 14.42 -6.13
C GLU A 108 -4.08 14.86 -7.36
N PHE A 109 -4.47 14.39 -8.54
CA PHE A 109 -3.76 14.65 -9.78
C PHE A 109 -4.54 15.51 -10.79
N ASN A 110 -5.81 15.84 -10.51
CA ASN A 110 -6.72 16.55 -11.43
C ASN A 110 -6.87 15.83 -12.80
N CYS A 111 -6.90 14.50 -12.77
CA CYS A 111 -7.14 13.72 -13.98
C CYS A 111 -8.61 13.81 -14.41
N PHE A 112 -8.86 13.74 -15.72
CA PHE A 112 -10.23 13.67 -16.25
C PHE A 112 -10.84 12.30 -15.91
N GLU A 113 -12.08 12.30 -15.46
CA GLU A 113 -12.77 11.08 -15.06
C GLU A 113 -12.90 10.06 -16.19
N ASN A 114 -13.17 10.54 -17.41
CA ASN A 114 -13.32 9.72 -18.61
C ASN A 114 -11.99 9.09 -19.09
N ALA A 115 -10.85 9.57 -18.61
CA ALA A 115 -9.55 8.95 -18.88
C ALA A 115 -9.25 7.75 -17.97
N ILE A 116 -10.10 7.50 -16.93
CA ILE A 116 -9.82 6.50 -15.91
C ILE A 116 -10.84 5.37 -15.95
N THR A 117 -10.36 4.16 -16.24
CA THR A 117 -11.14 2.92 -16.19
C THR A 117 -10.80 2.16 -14.91
N VAL A 118 -11.83 1.70 -14.20
CA VAL A 118 -11.64 0.82 -13.04
C VAL A 118 -11.65 -0.62 -13.51
N ILE A 119 -10.57 -1.33 -13.23
CA ILE A 119 -10.45 -2.78 -13.42
C ILE A 119 -9.94 -3.35 -12.09
N ASN A 120 -10.82 -4.04 -11.37
CA ASN A 120 -10.47 -4.60 -10.07
C ASN A 120 -9.36 -5.64 -10.20
N ASN A 121 -8.45 -5.67 -9.22
CA ASN A 121 -7.48 -6.73 -9.12
C ASN A 121 -8.17 -8.07 -8.83
N GLY A 122 -7.62 -9.15 -9.35
CA GLY A 122 -8.05 -10.51 -9.02
C GLY A 122 -7.31 -11.05 -7.80
N LEU A 123 -7.93 -12.01 -7.13
CA LEU A 123 -7.31 -12.91 -6.16
C LEU A 123 -7.39 -14.33 -6.71
N ASP A 124 -6.31 -15.08 -6.55
CA ASP A 124 -6.31 -16.51 -6.86
C ASP A 124 -7.02 -17.25 -5.71
N ALA A 125 -8.25 -17.69 -5.98
CA ALA A 125 -9.09 -18.38 -4.99
C ALA A 125 -8.59 -19.82 -4.70
N ASP A 126 -7.78 -20.41 -5.56
CA ASP A 126 -7.14 -21.70 -5.28
C ASP A 126 -5.98 -21.52 -4.31
N GLU A 127 -5.28 -20.38 -4.41
CA GLU A 127 -4.18 -20.03 -3.53
C GLU A 127 -4.69 -19.61 -2.13
N PHE A 128 -5.75 -18.78 -2.08
CA PHE A 128 -6.43 -18.34 -0.86
C PHE A 128 -7.81 -19.01 -0.78
N SER A 129 -7.92 -20.08 -0.04
CA SER A 129 -9.14 -20.88 0.14
C SER A 129 -9.23 -21.38 1.57
N PRO A 130 -10.43 -21.73 2.07
CA PRO A 130 -10.60 -22.30 3.41
C PRO A 130 -9.74 -23.56 3.61
N ILE A 131 -9.27 -23.77 4.83
CA ILE A 131 -8.57 -24.99 5.24
C ILE A 131 -9.44 -25.69 6.27
N GLU A 132 -10.23 -26.68 5.84
CA GLU A 132 -11.23 -27.38 6.67
C GLU A 132 -10.66 -28.04 7.94
N SER A 133 -9.37 -28.43 7.91
CA SER A 133 -8.70 -29.05 9.05
C SER A 133 -8.29 -28.06 10.15
N ILE A 134 -8.39 -26.74 9.88
CA ILE A 134 -7.99 -25.70 10.82
C ILE A 134 -9.23 -25.12 11.51
N THR A 135 -9.27 -25.21 12.83
CA THR A 135 -10.27 -24.52 13.66
C THR A 135 -9.74 -23.13 14.06
N PRO A 136 -10.44 -22.04 13.75
CA PRO A 136 -10.03 -20.70 14.16
C PRO A 136 -9.90 -20.55 15.67
N ASN A 137 -8.82 -19.91 16.13
CA ASN A 137 -8.68 -19.56 17.54
C ASN A 137 -9.59 -18.36 17.86
N PRO A 138 -10.58 -18.47 18.77
CA PRO A 138 -11.57 -17.43 19.05
C PRO A 138 -10.97 -16.13 19.60
N PHE A 139 -9.73 -16.16 20.08
CA PHE A 139 -9.03 -15.01 20.63
C PHE A 139 -7.90 -14.47 19.71
N ARG A 140 -7.72 -15.05 18.52
CA ARG A 140 -6.72 -14.57 17.56
C ARG A 140 -7.30 -13.58 16.60
N LEU A 141 -6.79 -12.36 16.67
CA LEU A 141 -6.95 -11.32 15.65
C LEU A 141 -5.76 -11.36 14.70
N ILE A 142 -5.95 -11.01 13.45
CA ILE A 142 -4.86 -10.93 12.47
C ILE A 142 -4.93 -9.60 11.70
N THR A 143 -3.77 -9.04 11.38
CA THR A 143 -3.63 -7.88 10.49
C THR A 143 -2.39 -8.01 9.62
N THR A 144 -2.46 -7.51 8.39
CA THR A 144 -1.30 -7.36 7.52
C THR A 144 -0.91 -5.89 7.50
N ALA A 145 0.16 -5.55 8.22
CA ALA A 145 0.62 -4.17 8.33
C ALA A 145 2.14 -4.11 8.54
N SER A 146 2.81 -3.22 7.84
CA SER A 146 4.21 -2.91 8.12
C SER A 146 4.30 -2.01 9.35
N ALA A 147 5.23 -2.32 10.28
CA ALA A 147 5.52 -1.46 11.41
C ALA A 147 6.00 -0.08 10.93
N ASP A 148 5.63 0.96 11.66
CA ASP A 148 6.00 2.35 11.40
C ASP A 148 5.55 2.91 10.03
N VAL A 149 4.51 2.33 9.41
CA VAL A 149 3.86 2.86 8.22
C VAL A 149 2.50 3.46 8.62
N PRO A 150 2.40 4.79 8.80
CA PRO A 150 1.19 5.44 9.33
C PRO A 150 -0.07 5.16 8.51
N LEU A 151 0.07 5.05 7.18
CA LEU A 151 -1.02 4.74 6.26
C LEU A 151 -1.72 3.41 6.60
N LYS A 152 -0.99 2.43 7.11
CA LYS A 152 -1.52 1.10 7.47
C LYS A 152 -2.32 1.07 8.77
N GLY A 153 -2.29 2.15 9.56
CA GLY A 153 -3.15 2.33 10.72
C GLY A 153 -2.93 1.34 11.87
N LEU A 154 -1.79 0.66 11.93
CA LEU A 154 -1.51 -0.35 12.98
C LEU A 154 -1.68 0.21 14.40
N ASP A 155 -1.39 1.49 14.61
CA ASP A 155 -1.60 2.18 15.89
C ASP A 155 -3.04 2.08 16.39
N TYR A 156 -4.03 2.14 15.48
CA TYR A 156 -5.45 2.01 15.84
C TYR A 156 -5.77 0.58 16.30
N SER A 157 -5.25 -0.43 15.57
CA SER A 157 -5.42 -1.83 15.97
C SER A 157 -4.79 -2.13 17.33
N LEU A 158 -3.60 -1.59 17.62
CA LEU A 158 -2.92 -1.76 18.91
C LEU A 158 -3.70 -1.10 20.06
N LYS A 159 -4.22 0.11 19.84
CA LYS A 159 -5.06 0.79 20.84
C LYS A 159 -6.37 0.03 21.10
N ALA A 160 -7.01 -0.47 20.04
CA ALA A 160 -8.20 -1.30 20.14
C ALA A 160 -7.92 -2.61 20.91
N LEU A 161 -6.81 -3.29 20.60
CA LEU A 161 -6.37 -4.49 21.34
C LEU A 161 -6.24 -4.22 22.84
N LYS A 162 -5.64 -3.07 23.22
CA LYS A 162 -5.53 -2.68 24.63
C LYS A 162 -6.88 -2.56 25.34
N LEU A 163 -7.90 -2.05 24.63
CA LEU A 163 -9.26 -1.94 25.18
C LEU A 163 -9.89 -3.32 25.31
N LEU A 164 -9.81 -4.15 24.26
CA LEU A 164 -10.37 -5.49 24.23
C LEU A 164 -9.78 -6.44 25.28
N LYS A 165 -8.49 -6.28 25.63
CA LYS A 165 -7.86 -7.11 26.70
C LYS A 165 -8.51 -6.97 28.05
N LYS A 166 -9.26 -5.91 28.32
CA LYS A 166 -9.99 -5.75 29.59
C LYS A 166 -11.15 -6.72 29.72
N GLU A 167 -11.81 -7.04 28.60
CA GLU A 167 -12.96 -7.95 28.54
C GLU A 167 -12.54 -9.36 28.14
N PHE A 168 -11.54 -9.47 27.27
CA PHE A 168 -11.01 -10.74 26.75
C PHE A 168 -9.51 -10.89 27.03
N PRO A 169 -9.12 -11.33 28.25
CA PRO A 169 -7.69 -11.38 28.63
C PRO A 169 -6.79 -12.24 27.73
N LYS A 170 -7.37 -13.24 27.04
CA LYS A 170 -6.66 -14.14 26.11
C LYS A 170 -6.52 -13.59 24.69
N ILE A 171 -7.14 -12.42 24.40
CA ILE A 171 -7.12 -11.85 23.06
C ILE A 171 -5.70 -11.43 22.67
N HIS A 172 -5.31 -11.73 21.46
CA HIS A 172 -4.00 -11.38 20.92
C HIS A 172 -4.06 -11.05 19.44
N LEU A 173 -3.09 -10.29 18.98
CA LEU A 173 -2.97 -9.84 17.59
C LEU A 173 -1.74 -10.44 16.93
N VAL A 174 -1.94 -11.16 15.85
CA VAL A 174 -0.87 -11.55 14.92
C VAL A 174 -0.75 -10.48 13.84
N VAL A 175 0.46 -9.95 13.68
CA VAL A 175 0.77 -8.94 12.66
C VAL A 175 1.66 -9.58 11.60
N ILE A 176 1.13 -9.75 10.39
CA ILE A 176 1.93 -10.14 9.23
C ILE A 176 2.71 -8.91 8.78
N GLY A 177 3.99 -8.89 9.10
CA GLY A 177 4.89 -7.78 8.85
C GLY A 177 6.16 -7.88 9.69
N LYS A 178 7.09 -6.97 9.47
CA LYS A 178 8.34 -6.94 10.22
C LYS A 178 8.30 -5.84 11.26
N MET A 179 8.60 -6.17 12.52
CA MET A 179 8.85 -5.18 13.56
C MET A 179 10.11 -4.39 13.23
N LYS A 180 10.11 -3.12 13.54
CA LYS A 180 11.29 -2.26 13.47
C LYS A 180 11.79 -1.99 14.86
N GLU A 181 12.98 -2.51 15.17
CA GLU A 181 13.66 -2.30 16.44
C GLU A 181 13.88 -0.80 16.74
N GLY A 182 13.58 -0.36 17.94
CA GLY A 182 13.59 1.04 18.34
C GLY A 182 12.56 1.91 17.61
N GLY A 183 11.61 1.31 16.89
CA GLY A 183 10.61 2.00 16.10
C GLY A 183 9.47 2.60 16.93
N HIS A 184 8.59 3.35 16.27
CA HIS A 184 7.40 3.92 16.90
C HIS A 184 6.44 2.82 17.39
N THR A 185 6.23 1.80 16.56
CA THR A 185 5.31 0.69 16.86
C THR A 185 5.73 -0.08 18.10
N GLU A 186 7.01 -0.40 18.23
CA GLU A 186 7.56 -1.11 19.41
C GLU A 186 7.34 -0.29 20.69
N ARG A 187 7.74 0.99 20.68
CA ARG A 187 7.51 1.88 21.82
C ARG A 187 6.03 2.07 22.16
N LEU A 188 5.14 2.02 21.15
CA LEU A 188 3.70 2.09 21.38
C LEU A 188 3.19 0.83 22.09
N ILE A 189 3.63 -0.37 21.66
CA ILE A 189 3.28 -1.66 22.29
C ILE A 189 3.71 -1.68 23.76
N GLU A 190 4.94 -1.25 24.07
CA GLU A 190 5.47 -1.14 25.43
C GLU A 190 4.61 -0.16 26.26
N ARG A 191 4.37 1.06 25.76
CA ARG A 191 3.57 2.08 26.45
C ARG A 191 2.13 1.63 26.72
N LEU A 192 1.55 0.83 25.81
CA LEU A 192 0.22 0.25 25.99
C LEU A 192 0.23 -0.96 26.93
N ASN A 193 1.41 -1.49 27.29
CA ASN A 193 1.58 -2.70 28.10
C ASN A 193 0.81 -3.91 27.51
N ILE A 194 1.08 -4.20 26.21
CA ILE A 194 0.47 -5.30 25.47
C ILE A 194 1.50 -6.18 24.75
N SER A 195 2.77 -6.14 25.17
CA SER A 195 3.86 -6.89 24.55
C SER A 195 3.64 -8.40 24.55
N ASP A 196 2.92 -8.91 25.53
CA ASP A 196 2.52 -10.32 25.68
C ASP A 196 1.40 -10.75 24.70
N SER A 197 0.79 -9.82 24.00
CA SER A 197 -0.40 -10.05 23.16
C SER A 197 -0.24 -9.61 21.72
N VAL A 198 0.96 -9.22 21.29
CA VAL A 198 1.25 -8.81 19.90
C VAL A 198 2.39 -9.65 19.34
N PHE A 199 2.12 -10.37 18.25
CA PHE A 199 3.07 -11.30 17.65
C PHE A 199 3.33 -10.93 16.19
N PHE A 200 4.54 -10.48 15.88
CA PHE A 200 4.94 -10.21 14.50
C PHE A 200 5.42 -11.49 13.80
N LYS A 201 4.98 -11.68 12.57
CA LYS A 201 5.38 -12.75 11.66
C LYS A 201 5.87 -12.15 10.35
N SER A 202 7.07 -12.50 9.93
CA SER A 202 7.67 -12.01 8.68
C SER A 202 8.36 -13.14 7.93
N ASN A 203 8.71 -12.91 6.64
CA ASN A 203 9.31 -13.91 5.76
C ASN A 203 8.47 -15.18 5.61
N LEU A 204 7.15 -15.00 5.57
CA LEU A 204 6.18 -16.08 5.44
C LEU A 204 6.02 -16.49 3.98
N SER A 205 5.81 -17.77 3.74
CA SER A 205 5.30 -18.27 2.48
C SER A 205 3.80 -17.93 2.33
N LYS A 206 3.26 -18.08 1.12
CA LYS A 206 1.82 -17.88 0.89
C LYS A 206 0.98 -18.88 1.71
N ASN A 207 1.43 -20.12 1.83
CA ASN A 207 0.77 -21.11 2.68
C ASN A 207 0.75 -20.72 4.14
N ASP A 208 1.86 -20.20 4.69
CA ASP A 208 1.90 -19.71 6.07
C ASP A 208 0.89 -18.57 6.29
N ILE A 209 0.75 -17.66 5.31
CA ILE A 209 -0.22 -16.56 5.37
C ILE A 209 -1.65 -17.12 5.35
N LYS A 210 -1.96 -18.06 4.45
CA LYS A 210 -3.25 -18.74 4.37
C LYS A 210 -3.61 -19.44 5.69
N GLU A 211 -2.68 -20.20 6.27
CA GLU A 211 -2.89 -20.87 7.57
C GLU A 211 -3.13 -19.87 8.70
N LEU A 212 -2.42 -18.73 8.69
CA LEU A 212 -2.63 -17.67 9.68
C LEU A 212 -4.02 -17.04 9.54
N TYR A 213 -4.51 -16.79 8.32
CA TYR A 213 -5.87 -16.32 8.12
C TYR A 213 -6.89 -17.38 8.58
N ALA A 214 -6.78 -18.63 8.12
CA ALA A 214 -7.67 -19.72 8.48
C ALA A 214 -7.72 -19.98 9.99
N SER A 215 -6.60 -19.80 10.70
CA SER A 215 -6.51 -20.01 12.17
C SER A 215 -6.88 -18.78 13.00
N SER A 216 -7.31 -17.69 12.38
CA SER A 216 -7.71 -16.44 13.07
C SER A 216 -9.21 -16.24 13.00
N SER A 217 -9.81 -15.70 14.06
CA SER A 217 -11.26 -15.46 14.11
C SER A 217 -11.66 -14.16 13.43
N VAL A 218 -10.80 -13.14 13.45
CA VAL A 218 -11.10 -11.82 12.86
C VAL A 218 -9.86 -11.26 12.19
N ALA A 219 -9.99 -10.89 10.93
CA ALA A 219 -8.99 -10.09 10.22
C ALA A 219 -9.32 -8.59 10.35
N ILE A 220 -8.33 -7.80 10.72
CA ILE A 220 -8.45 -6.35 10.91
C ILE A 220 -7.66 -5.64 9.83
N VAL A 221 -8.30 -4.74 9.10
CA VAL A 221 -7.66 -3.84 8.16
C VAL A 221 -7.96 -2.41 8.59
N SER A 222 -7.04 -1.81 9.33
CA SER A 222 -7.17 -0.46 9.89
C SER A 222 -6.53 0.63 9.05
N SER A 223 -6.16 0.32 7.80
CA SER A 223 -5.53 1.26 6.87
C SER A 223 -6.36 2.53 6.69
N LEU A 224 -5.69 3.67 6.72
CA LEU A 224 -6.32 4.98 6.51
C LEU A 224 -6.64 5.23 5.03
N TYR A 225 -5.95 4.53 4.16
CA TYR A 225 -6.23 4.46 2.73
C TYR A 225 -5.73 3.14 2.15
N GLU A 226 -6.50 2.57 1.24
CA GLU A 226 -6.13 1.41 0.43
C GLU A 226 -6.48 1.65 -1.04
N GLY A 227 -5.55 1.29 -1.92
CA GLY A 227 -5.80 1.30 -3.37
C GLY A 227 -6.79 0.23 -3.79
N PHE A 228 -6.65 -0.97 -3.21
CA PHE A 228 -7.54 -2.10 -3.46
C PHE A 228 -7.88 -2.89 -2.19
N GLY A 229 -6.88 -3.18 -1.34
CA GLY A 229 -7.10 -3.87 -0.09
C GLY A 229 -6.97 -5.40 -0.19
N TYR A 230 -5.90 -5.90 -0.81
CA TYR A 230 -5.62 -7.35 -0.88
C TYR A 230 -5.82 -8.09 0.45
N PRO A 231 -5.33 -7.60 1.61
CA PRO A 231 -5.52 -8.31 2.87
C PRO A 231 -6.98 -8.59 3.25
N VAL A 232 -7.91 -7.75 2.79
CA VAL A 232 -9.35 -7.96 3.03
C VAL A 232 -9.84 -9.17 2.24
N ILE A 233 -9.59 -9.19 0.93
CA ILE A 233 -10.08 -10.27 0.07
C ILE A 233 -9.34 -11.59 0.31
N GLU A 234 -8.06 -11.56 0.68
CA GLU A 234 -7.31 -12.73 1.11
C GLU A 234 -7.94 -13.37 2.36
N ALA A 235 -8.19 -12.56 3.38
CA ALA A 235 -8.83 -13.03 4.61
C ALA A 235 -10.26 -13.53 4.39
N MET A 236 -11.04 -12.85 3.53
CA MET A 236 -12.42 -13.28 3.19
C MET A 236 -12.44 -14.58 2.38
N SER A 237 -11.37 -14.88 1.65
CA SER A 237 -11.25 -16.10 0.86
C SER A 237 -10.78 -17.32 1.69
N CYS A 238 -10.18 -17.10 2.84
CA CYS A 238 -9.73 -18.15 3.78
C CYS A 238 -10.75 -18.41 4.88
#